data_87ac2aa59c61bb7861cabf467befe590
#
_entry.id   87ac2aa59c61bb7861cabf467befe590
#
_cell.length_a   1.000
_cell.length_b   1.000
_cell.length_c   1.000
_cell.angle_alpha   90.00
_cell.angle_beta   90.00
_cell.angle_gamma   90.00
#
_symmetry.space_group_name_H-M   'P 1'
#
loop_
_entity.id
_entity.type
_entity.pdbx_description
1 polymer ?
#
loop_
_entity_poly.entity_id
_entity_poly.type
_entity_poly.pdbx_seq_one_letter_code
_entity_poly.pdbx_strand_id
1 'polypeptide(L)'
;TYDMQSPCVSVRSGWVAVGDYNGNLIYDISQDGTSKQIDTNLPVKSLSVAANGVVAAILEDGDVTWINVYNPTGEKAVGIKTTMQKSGYPVSVSLSDNGKLMMVAYLKAESGSMKSIVSFYNFDEVGQNYTDTMVSSYEYSDTVIPLAEFTGTHTAYSVGNNQFMLYEGNEIPKNIFQNFMQEEVQDVRSSGNYVAFIFN
;
A
#
# COMPACT_ATOMS: atom_id res chain seq x y z
N THR A 1 15.24 -22.39 -1.55
CA THR A 1 14.60 -22.37 -0.21
C THR A 1 15.05 -21.09 0.48
N TYR A 2 14.12 -20.30 0.98
CA TYR A 2 14.38 -19.07 1.72
C TYR A 2 13.96 -19.32 3.17
N ASP A 3 14.84 -18.95 4.12
CA ASP A 3 14.53 -19.04 5.55
C ASP A 3 13.98 -17.69 6.00
N MET A 4 12.66 -17.60 6.19
CA MET A 4 11.95 -16.41 6.62
C MET A 4 11.19 -16.70 7.91
N GLN A 5 11.27 -15.78 8.87
CA GLN A 5 10.61 -15.94 10.18
C GLN A 5 9.20 -15.36 10.19
N SER A 6 9.00 -14.25 9.49
CA SER A 6 7.71 -13.53 9.43
C SER A 6 7.49 -13.01 8.00
N PRO A 7 7.13 -13.87 7.05
CA PRO A 7 7.04 -13.49 5.66
C PRO A 7 5.90 -12.49 5.39
N CYS A 8 6.24 -11.38 4.73
CA CYS A 8 5.32 -10.47 4.07
C CYS A 8 5.17 -10.93 2.63
N VAL A 9 3.94 -11.15 2.16
CA VAL A 9 3.67 -11.67 0.81
C VAL A 9 2.65 -10.79 0.12
N SER A 10 2.93 -10.43 -1.13
CA SER A 10 1.97 -9.80 -2.03
C SER A 10 1.90 -10.58 -3.33
N VAL A 11 0.68 -10.80 -3.82
CA VAL A 11 0.42 -11.56 -5.05
C VAL A 11 -0.45 -10.74 -5.97
N ARG A 12 -0.07 -10.62 -7.24
CA ARG A 12 -0.85 -9.91 -8.26
C ARG A 12 -0.59 -10.49 -9.66
N SER A 13 -1.65 -11.03 -10.28
CA SER A 13 -1.67 -11.40 -11.71
C SER A 13 -0.39 -12.05 -12.25
N GLY A 14 0.08 -13.13 -11.60
CA GLY A 14 1.28 -13.85 -12.03
C GLY A 14 2.61 -13.34 -11.46
N TRP A 15 2.56 -12.37 -10.54
CA TRP A 15 3.72 -11.90 -9.77
C TRP A 15 3.53 -12.18 -8.28
N VAL A 16 4.62 -12.53 -7.63
CA VAL A 16 4.68 -12.74 -6.18
C VAL A 16 5.91 -12.00 -5.63
N ALA A 17 5.69 -11.04 -4.74
CA ALA A 17 6.77 -10.45 -3.97
C ALA A 17 6.74 -11.00 -2.55
N VAL A 18 7.90 -11.43 -2.06
CA VAL A 18 8.07 -12.00 -0.72
C VAL A 18 9.27 -11.35 -0.04
N GLY A 19 9.06 -10.84 1.16
CA GLY A 19 10.12 -10.32 2.04
C GLY A 19 9.89 -10.80 3.46
N ASP A 20 10.91 -10.75 4.30
CA ASP A 20 10.73 -11.01 5.73
C ASP A 20 10.49 -9.72 6.48
N TYR A 21 9.51 -9.70 7.38
CA TYR A 21 9.28 -8.55 8.26
C TYR A 21 10.54 -8.24 9.06
N ASN A 22 11.00 -7.00 9.03
CA ASN A 22 12.29 -6.54 9.53
C ASN A 22 13.52 -7.07 8.78
N GLY A 23 13.36 -7.86 7.72
CA GLY A 23 14.45 -8.19 6.80
C GLY A 23 14.70 -7.06 5.80
N ASN A 24 15.78 -7.14 5.06
CA ASN A 24 16.19 -6.14 4.06
C ASN A 24 16.20 -6.66 2.62
N LEU A 25 15.61 -7.84 2.38
CA LEU A 25 15.55 -8.46 1.07
C LEU A 25 14.08 -8.71 0.66
N ILE A 26 13.78 -8.41 -0.59
CA ILE A 26 12.51 -8.78 -1.24
C ILE A 26 12.86 -9.66 -2.44
N TYR A 27 12.18 -10.79 -2.55
CA TYR A 27 12.22 -11.66 -3.72
C TYR A 27 10.96 -11.41 -4.55
N ASP A 28 11.15 -10.97 -5.78
CA ASP A 28 10.07 -10.74 -6.72
C ASP A 28 10.14 -11.83 -7.80
N ILE A 29 9.06 -12.60 -7.92
CA ILE A 29 9.00 -13.84 -8.68
C ILE A 29 7.85 -13.73 -9.68
N SER A 30 8.17 -13.91 -10.97
CA SER A 30 7.16 -13.95 -12.03
C SER A 30 6.61 -15.36 -12.25
N GLN A 31 5.48 -15.46 -12.95
CA GLN A 31 4.80 -16.71 -13.23
C GLN A 31 5.65 -17.73 -14.02
N ASP A 32 6.60 -17.27 -14.83
CA ASP A 32 7.54 -18.11 -15.57
C ASP A 32 8.68 -18.69 -14.70
N GLY A 33 8.70 -18.34 -13.41
CA GLY A 33 9.71 -18.77 -12.45
C GLY A 33 10.95 -17.89 -12.42
N THR A 34 11.03 -16.85 -13.25
CA THR A 34 12.09 -15.85 -13.14
C THR A 34 11.99 -15.14 -11.81
N SER A 35 13.09 -15.04 -11.09
CA SER A 35 13.14 -14.36 -9.79
C SER A 35 14.25 -13.34 -9.75
N LYS A 36 14.00 -12.23 -9.09
CA LYS A 36 15.01 -11.23 -8.76
C LYS A 36 15.00 -10.93 -7.26
N GLN A 37 16.12 -10.49 -6.77
CA GLN A 37 16.32 -10.06 -5.41
C GLN A 37 16.47 -8.53 -5.39
N ILE A 38 15.74 -7.87 -4.53
CA ILE A 38 15.80 -6.45 -4.26
C ILE A 38 16.40 -6.28 -2.87
N ASP A 39 17.55 -5.65 -2.78
CA ASP A 39 18.13 -5.23 -1.51
C ASP A 39 17.57 -3.84 -1.16
N THR A 40 16.78 -3.79 -0.09
CA THR A 40 16.14 -2.56 0.36
C THR A 40 17.06 -1.69 1.23
N ASN A 41 18.16 -2.25 1.73
CA ASN A 41 19.10 -1.66 2.70
C ASN A 41 18.43 -1.24 4.03
N LEU A 42 17.13 -1.35 4.15
CA LEU A 42 16.33 -0.96 5.32
C LEU A 42 15.32 -2.06 5.63
N PRO A 43 14.92 -2.21 6.91
CA PRO A 43 13.94 -3.21 7.31
C PRO A 43 12.58 -3.03 6.61
N VAL A 44 12.08 -4.10 5.99
CA VAL A 44 10.77 -4.17 5.34
C VAL A 44 9.68 -4.31 6.39
N LYS A 45 8.63 -3.48 6.29
CA LYS A 45 7.43 -3.54 7.15
C LYS A 45 6.20 -4.01 6.40
N SER A 46 6.08 -3.65 5.14
CA SER A 46 4.98 -4.05 4.26
C SER A 46 5.44 -3.95 2.81
N LEU A 47 4.80 -4.67 1.92
CA LEU A 47 5.11 -4.64 0.50
C LEU A 47 3.86 -4.86 -0.36
N SER A 48 3.93 -4.42 -1.61
CA SER A 48 2.92 -4.64 -2.64
C SER A 48 3.60 -4.86 -3.98
N VAL A 49 3.11 -5.81 -4.78
CA VAL A 49 3.54 -6.04 -6.16
C VAL A 49 2.42 -5.70 -7.13
N ALA A 50 2.76 -5.08 -8.24
CA ALA A 50 1.87 -4.83 -9.38
C ALA A 50 1.92 -5.98 -10.39
N ALA A 51 0.94 -6.03 -11.31
CA ALA A 51 0.86 -7.07 -12.34
C ALA A 51 1.96 -6.98 -13.41
N ASN A 52 2.79 -5.95 -13.37
CA ASN A 52 3.94 -5.74 -14.26
C ASN A 52 5.30 -5.90 -13.54
N GLY A 53 5.31 -6.39 -12.28
CA GLY A 53 6.53 -6.61 -11.52
C GLY A 53 7.15 -5.36 -10.87
N VAL A 54 6.41 -4.25 -10.80
CA VAL A 54 6.77 -3.11 -9.96
C VAL A 54 6.49 -3.48 -8.50
N VAL A 55 7.41 -3.17 -7.60
CA VAL A 55 7.27 -3.46 -6.16
C VAL A 55 7.32 -2.17 -5.37
N ALA A 56 6.36 -1.96 -4.47
CA ALA A 56 6.41 -0.92 -3.44
C ALA A 56 6.66 -1.54 -2.08
N ALA A 57 7.48 -0.88 -1.25
CA ALA A 57 7.76 -1.35 0.11
C ALA A 57 7.77 -0.20 1.11
N ILE A 58 7.19 -0.43 2.28
CA ILE A 58 7.33 0.41 3.46
C ILE A 58 8.57 -0.06 4.21
N LEU A 59 9.51 0.84 4.43
CA LEU A 59 10.81 0.58 5.03
C LEU A 59 11.02 1.49 6.26
N GLU A 60 11.63 0.96 7.30
CA GLU A 60 11.86 1.70 8.54
C GLU A 60 13.33 2.14 8.67
N ASP A 61 13.55 3.38 9.06
CA ASP A 61 14.87 3.99 9.28
C ASP A 61 14.80 4.84 10.57
N GLY A 62 14.78 4.17 11.71
CA GLY A 62 14.60 4.82 13.01
C GLY A 62 13.27 5.58 13.11
N ASP A 63 13.32 6.89 13.29
CA ASP A 63 12.13 7.75 13.38
C ASP A 63 11.54 8.14 12.01
N VAL A 64 12.16 7.68 10.93
CA VAL A 64 11.76 7.96 9.55
C VAL A 64 11.26 6.68 8.91
N THR A 65 10.21 6.80 8.13
CA THR A 65 9.73 5.70 7.28
C THR A 65 9.87 6.12 5.82
N TRP A 66 10.34 5.19 5.01
CA TRP A 66 10.44 5.36 3.57
C TRP A 66 9.40 4.49 2.87
N ILE A 67 8.81 5.00 1.80
CA ILE A 67 8.05 4.20 0.86
C ILE A 67 8.85 4.20 -0.43
N ASN A 68 9.52 3.10 -0.73
CA ASN A 68 10.31 2.95 -1.94
C ASN A 68 9.51 2.16 -2.98
N VAL A 69 9.62 2.60 -4.23
CA VAL A 69 9.08 1.89 -5.39
C VAL A 69 10.24 1.43 -6.25
N TYR A 70 10.24 0.16 -6.59
CA TYR A 70 11.24 -0.51 -7.41
C TYR A 70 10.65 -0.89 -8.76
N ASN A 71 11.38 -0.60 -9.82
CA ASN A 71 10.98 -0.98 -11.18
C ASN A 71 11.08 -2.50 -11.40
N PRO A 72 10.59 -3.04 -12.53
CA PRO A 72 10.68 -4.47 -12.83
C PRO A 72 12.10 -5.03 -12.92
N THR A 73 13.14 -4.20 -12.99
CA THR A 73 14.56 -4.64 -12.90
C THR A 73 15.07 -4.73 -11.47
N GLY A 74 14.32 -4.23 -10.47
CA GLY A 74 14.70 -4.21 -9.07
C GLY A 74 15.42 -2.93 -8.63
N GLU A 75 15.56 -1.95 -9.53
CA GLU A 75 16.16 -0.65 -9.22
C GLU A 75 15.15 0.27 -8.56
N LYS A 76 15.59 1.04 -7.57
CA LYS A 76 14.73 2.04 -6.91
C LYS A 76 14.40 3.18 -7.89
N ALA A 77 13.13 3.32 -8.24
CA ALA A 77 12.61 4.37 -9.10
C ALA A 77 12.12 5.60 -8.31
N VAL A 78 11.47 5.38 -7.15
CA VAL A 78 10.90 6.43 -6.30
C VAL A 78 11.24 6.16 -4.85
N GLY A 79 11.44 7.22 -4.06
CA GLY A 79 11.57 7.16 -2.61
C GLY A 79 10.82 8.32 -1.96
N ILE A 80 9.78 8.00 -1.18
CA ILE A 80 8.97 8.97 -0.45
C ILE A 80 9.33 8.87 1.03
N LYS A 81 9.84 9.98 1.57
CA LYS A 81 10.17 10.09 2.99
C LYS A 81 8.94 10.52 3.79
N THR A 82 8.62 9.77 4.82
CA THR A 82 7.51 10.09 5.74
C THR A 82 8.00 10.19 7.18
N THR A 83 7.31 10.96 7.98
CA THR A 83 7.55 11.06 9.43
C THR A 83 6.21 11.08 10.15
N MET A 84 6.17 10.55 11.37
CA MET A 84 4.96 10.52 12.21
C MET A 84 4.29 11.90 12.32
N GLN A 85 5.08 12.95 12.46
CA GLN A 85 4.56 14.30 12.66
C GLN A 85 3.94 14.90 11.38
N LYS A 86 4.53 14.64 10.22
CA LYS A 86 4.13 15.26 8.95
C LYS A 86 3.04 14.47 8.24
N SER A 87 3.30 13.23 7.94
CA SER A 87 2.43 12.37 7.13
C SER A 87 1.65 11.35 7.95
N GLY A 88 2.11 11.03 9.17
CA GLY A 88 1.70 9.85 9.91
C GLY A 88 2.60 8.64 9.62
N TYR A 89 2.34 7.53 10.29
CA TYR A 89 3.02 6.26 10.06
C TYR A 89 2.30 5.46 8.97
N PRO A 90 2.96 5.06 7.88
CA PRO A 90 2.33 4.26 6.83
C PRO A 90 2.11 2.83 7.34
N VAL A 91 0.86 2.38 7.31
CA VAL A 91 0.45 1.04 7.80
C VAL A 91 0.12 0.07 6.68
N SER A 92 -0.25 0.57 5.51
CA SER A 92 -0.59 -0.25 4.35
C SER A 92 -0.15 0.44 3.07
N VAL A 93 0.34 -0.34 2.10
CA VAL A 93 0.71 0.11 0.76
C VAL A 93 0.14 -0.85 -0.27
N SER A 94 -0.41 -0.31 -1.36
CA SER A 94 -0.90 -1.09 -2.49
C SER A 94 -0.63 -0.40 -3.82
N LEU A 95 -0.21 -1.17 -4.81
CA LEU A 95 -0.03 -0.71 -6.19
C LEU A 95 -1.25 -1.10 -7.04
N SER A 96 -1.59 -0.25 -8.01
CA SER A 96 -2.48 -0.60 -9.11
C SER A 96 -1.85 -1.67 -10.02
N ASP A 97 -2.64 -2.42 -10.78
CA ASP A 97 -2.14 -3.50 -11.64
C ASP A 97 -1.07 -3.05 -12.62
N ASN A 98 -1.18 -1.84 -13.16
CA ASN A 98 -0.20 -1.27 -14.09
C ASN A 98 1.00 -0.59 -13.40
N GLY A 99 1.04 -0.56 -12.06
CA GLY A 99 2.13 0.04 -11.27
C GLY A 99 2.21 1.57 -11.35
N LYS A 100 1.23 2.25 -11.97
CA LYS A 100 1.23 3.71 -12.14
C LYS A 100 0.68 4.46 -10.94
N LEU A 101 -0.25 3.84 -10.20
CA LEU A 101 -0.83 4.39 -8.99
C LEU A 101 -0.39 3.60 -7.77
N MET A 102 -0.20 4.31 -6.66
CA MET A 102 0.04 3.73 -5.35
C MET A 102 -0.93 4.35 -4.34
N MET A 103 -1.52 3.51 -3.51
CA MET A 103 -2.35 3.88 -2.37
C MET A 103 -1.59 3.59 -1.09
N VAL A 104 -1.60 4.53 -0.16
CA VAL A 104 -0.98 4.36 1.16
C VAL A 104 -1.96 4.80 2.23
N ALA A 105 -2.19 3.94 3.22
CA ALA A 105 -2.89 4.31 4.44
C ALA A 105 -1.88 4.68 5.52
N TYR A 106 -2.09 5.84 6.13
CA TYR A 106 -1.29 6.36 7.24
C TYR A 106 -2.12 6.42 8.51
N LEU A 107 -1.47 6.16 9.63
CA LEU A 107 -2.02 6.38 10.96
C LEU A 107 -1.34 7.60 11.59
N LYS A 108 -2.11 8.58 12.03
CA LYS A 108 -1.63 9.81 12.65
C LYS A 108 -2.28 10.04 14.01
N ALA A 109 -1.45 10.29 15.02
CA ALA A 109 -1.92 10.77 16.32
C ALA A 109 -1.83 12.29 16.36
N GLU A 110 -2.93 12.98 16.65
CA GLU A 110 -2.99 14.43 16.71
C GLU A 110 -3.92 14.88 17.84
N SER A 111 -3.41 15.70 18.74
CA SER A 111 -4.21 16.30 19.85
C SER A 111 -4.97 15.27 20.71
N GLY A 112 -4.41 14.06 20.88
CA GLY A 112 -4.99 13.01 21.71
C GLY A 112 -6.04 12.13 21.00
N SER A 113 -6.30 12.34 19.72
CA SER A 113 -7.12 11.49 18.88
C SER A 113 -6.29 10.79 17.79
N MET A 114 -6.81 9.70 17.29
CA MET A 114 -6.22 8.95 16.18
C MET A 114 -7.01 9.23 14.91
N LYS A 115 -6.30 9.46 13.80
CA LYS A 115 -6.91 9.57 12.49
C LYS A 115 -6.16 8.74 11.46
N SER A 116 -6.84 8.27 10.45
CA SER A 116 -6.22 7.66 9.29
C SER A 116 -6.26 8.59 8.10
N ILE A 117 -5.22 8.54 7.29
CA ILE A 117 -5.10 9.30 6.04
C ILE A 117 -4.86 8.29 4.93
N VAL A 118 -5.69 8.32 3.89
CA VAL A 118 -5.50 7.52 2.68
C VAL A 118 -5.05 8.44 1.57
N SER A 119 -3.82 8.25 1.09
CA SER A 119 -3.21 9.08 0.04
C SER A 119 -2.94 8.25 -1.21
N PHE A 120 -3.14 8.90 -2.36
CA PHE A 120 -2.86 8.34 -3.67
C PHE A 120 -1.71 9.08 -4.34
N TYR A 121 -0.81 8.31 -4.91
CA TYR A 121 0.37 8.77 -5.65
C TYR A 121 0.25 8.31 -7.10
N ASN A 122 0.64 9.17 -8.02
CA ASN A 122 0.67 8.86 -9.45
C ASN A 122 2.10 9.04 -9.96
N PHE A 123 2.69 7.98 -10.51
CA PHE A 123 4.07 7.97 -11.00
C PHE A 123 4.19 8.26 -12.50
N ASP A 124 3.05 8.55 -13.16
CA ASP A 124 2.98 8.94 -14.55
C ASP A 124 2.96 10.48 -14.70
N GLU A 125 2.76 10.99 -15.92
CA GLU A 125 2.82 12.41 -16.29
C GLU A 125 1.97 13.32 -15.39
N VAL A 126 0.76 12.89 -15.03
CA VAL A 126 -0.14 13.67 -14.16
C VAL A 126 0.48 13.91 -12.78
N GLY A 127 1.09 12.89 -12.21
CA GLY A 127 1.71 13.00 -10.88
C GLY A 127 2.88 13.98 -10.82
N GLN A 128 3.57 14.20 -11.92
CA GLN A 128 4.69 15.16 -12.00
C GLN A 128 4.27 16.62 -11.74
N ASN A 129 2.98 16.92 -11.86
CA ASN A 129 2.42 18.23 -11.55
C ASN A 129 2.10 18.44 -10.06
N TYR A 130 2.30 17.42 -9.23
CA TYR A 130 1.99 17.44 -7.80
C TYR A 130 3.24 17.26 -6.94
N THR A 131 3.23 17.87 -5.75
CA THR A 131 4.32 17.70 -4.78
C THR A 131 4.39 16.23 -4.35
N ASP A 132 5.58 15.66 -4.42
CA ASP A 132 5.86 14.26 -4.08
C ASP A 132 4.97 13.27 -4.84
N THR A 133 4.45 13.64 -6.02
CA THR A 133 3.53 12.85 -6.86
C THR A 133 2.19 12.50 -6.20
N MET A 134 1.86 13.09 -5.06
CA MET A 134 0.61 12.86 -4.33
C MET A 134 -0.56 13.59 -4.98
N VAL A 135 -1.44 12.85 -5.65
CA VAL A 135 -2.54 13.41 -6.46
C VAL A 135 -3.86 13.59 -5.69
N SER A 136 -4.09 12.81 -4.65
CA SER A 136 -5.25 12.98 -3.76
C SER A 136 -4.98 12.41 -2.37
N SER A 137 -5.71 12.91 -1.37
CA SER A 137 -5.59 12.47 0.02
C SER A 137 -6.91 12.68 0.76
N TYR A 138 -7.29 11.72 1.61
CA TYR A 138 -8.54 11.70 2.37
C TYR A 138 -8.25 11.42 3.83
N GLU A 139 -8.79 12.25 4.72
CA GLU A 139 -8.66 12.10 6.17
C GLU A 139 -9.93 11.48 6.77
N TYR A 140 -9.75 10.54 7.69
CA TYR A 140 -10.80 9.84 8.42
C TYR A 140 -10.51 9.95 9.91
N SER A 141 -11.36 10.71 10.62
CA SER A 141 -11.23 10.92 12.07
C SER A 141 -11.76 9.72 12.84
N ASP A 142 -11.15 9.46 13.99
CA ASP A 142 -11.57 8.43 14.96
C ASP A 142 -11.69 7.02 14.35
N THR A 143 -10.89 6.73 13.33
CA THR A 143 -10.83 5.40 12.71
C THR A 143 -9.40 5.01 12.40
N VAL A 144 -9.10 3.73 12.54
CA VAL A 144 -7.85 3.10 12.09
C VAL A 144 -8.14 2.32 10.81
N ILE A 145 -7.39 2.60 9.75
CA ILE A 145 -7.49 1.92 8.45
C ILE A 145 -6.25 1.05 8.25
N PRO A 146 -6.29 -0.22 8.70
CA PRO A 146 -5.16 -1.14 8.55
C PRO A 146 -5.01 -1.71 7.14
N LEU A 147 -6.06 -1.64 6.32
CA LEU A 147 -6.11 -2.22 4.99
C LEU A 147 -6.50 -1.18 3.94
N ALA A 148 -5.64 -1.03 2.95
CA ALA A 148 -5.87 -0.21 1.77
C ALA A 148 -5.33 -0.96 0.54
N GLU A 149 -6.17 -1.28 -0.44
CA GLU A 149 -5.83 -2.17 -1.53
C GLU A 149 -6.44 -1.74 -2.86
N PHE A 150 -5.65 -1.80 -3.94
CA PHE A 150 -6.15 -1.77 -5.30
C PHE A 150 -6.72 -3.13 -5.69
N THR A 151 -7.86 -3.16 -6.38
CA THR A 151 -8.46 -4.36 -6.96
C THR A 151 -8.19 -4.50 -8.45
N GLY A 152 -7.57 -3.50 -9.05
CA GLY A 152 -7.29 -3.41 -10.49
C GLY A 152 -6.42 -2.20 -10.81
N THR A 153 -6.63 -1.65 -11.99
CA THR A 153 -5.86 -0.50 -12.50
C THR A 153 -6.32 0.84 -11.93
N HIS A 154 -7.61 0.98 -11.59
CA HIS A 154 -8.25 2.26 -11.28
C HIS A 154 -9.25 2.20 -10.13
N THR A 155 -9.49 1.04 -9.56
CA THR A 155 -10.40 0.84 -8.43
C THR A 155 -9.61 0.37 -7.22
N ALA A 156 -9.86 1.00 -6.08
CA ALA A 156 -9.24 0.66 -4.81
C ALA A 156 -10.26 0.77 -3.68
N TYR A 157 -9.99 0.08 -2.57
CA TYR A 157 -10.79 0.19 -1.36
C TYR A 157 -9.91 0.34 -0.12
N SER A 158 -10.49 0.86 0.94
CA SER A 158 -9.90 0.79 2.27
C SER A 158 -10.93 0.39 3.31
N VAL A 159 -10.46 -0.29 4.34
CA VAL A 159 -11.29 -0.81 5.42
C VAL A 159 -10.75 -0.32 6.75
N GLY A 160 -11.60 0.39 7.48
CA GLY A 160 -11.37 0.76 8.86
C GLY A 160 -12.05 -0.22 9.82
N ASN A 161 -11.93 0.04 11.11
CA ASN A 161 -12.55 -0.78 12.15
C ASN A 161 -14.07 -0.96 11.94
N ASN A 162 -14.78 0.08 11.47
CA ASN A 162 -16.21 0.04 11.20
C ASN A 162 -16.60 0.82 9.93
N GLN A 163 -15.67 1.03 9.02
CA GLN A 163 -15.89 1.81 7.80
C GLN A 163 -15.31 1.11 6.59
N PHE A 164 -16.02 1.23 5.47
CA PHE A 164 -15.55 0.81 4.16
C PHE A 164 -15.61 1.99 3.20
N MET A 165 -14.53 2.23 2.47
CA MET A 165 -14.42 3.28 1.46
C MET A 165 -14.00 2.67 0.13
N LEU A 166 -14.64 3.17 -0.95
CA LEU A 166 -14.30 2.80 -2.33
C LEU A 166 -13.78 4.02 -3.08
N TYR A 167 -12.73 3.81 -3.86
CA TYR A 167 -12.09 4.85 -4.66
C TYR A 167 -12.01 4.42 -6.11
N GLU A 168 -12.17 5.39 -7.01
CA GLU A 168 -12.06 5.16 -8.45
C GLU A 168 -11.37 6.33 -9.14
N GLY A 169 -10.50 6.03 -10.11
CA GLY A 169 -9.84 7.01 -10.97
C GLY A 169 -8.58 6.48 -11.62
N ASN A 170 -8.38 6.81 -12.90
CA ASN A 170 -7.22 6.37 -13.67
C ASN A 170 -5.95 7.17 -13.35
N GLU A 171 -6.10 8.43 -12.91
CA GLU A 171 -5.00 9.35 -12.68
C GLU A 171 -5.06 9.98 -11.29
N ILE A 172 -6.27 10.36 -10.86
CA ILE A 172 -6.54 11.02 -9.58
C ILE A 172 -7.71 10.26 -8.93
N PRO A 173 -7.46 9.19 -8.15
CA PRO A 173 -8.52 8.44 -7.50
C PRO A 173 -9.34 9.32 -6.56
N LYS A 174 -10.68 9.17 -6.64
CA LYS A 174 -11.66 9.89 -5.82
C LYS A 174 -12.39 8.89 -4.94
N ASN A 175 -12.70 9.30 -3.71
CA ASN A 175 -13.65 8.55 -2.88
C ASN A 175 -15.04 8.67 -3.53
N ILE A 176 -15.59 7.54 -3.95
CA ILE A 176 -16.90 7.45 -4.62
C ILE A 176 -17.97 6.82 -3.75
N PHE A 177 -17.57 6.16 -2.66
CA PHE A 177 -18.48 5.51 -1.75
C PHE A 177 -17.84 5.38 -0.36
N GLN A 178 -18.66 5.62 0.68
CA GLN A 178 -18.30 5.38 2.07
C GLN A 178 -19.51 4.79 2.78
N ASN A 179 -19.29 3.75 3.56
CA ASN A 179 -20.31 3.12 4.38
C ASN A 179 -19.80 2.87 5.79
N PHE A 180 -20.64 3.14 6.77
CA PHE A 180 -20.41 2.80 8.17
C PHE A 180 -21.13 1.48 8.48
N MET A 181 -20.39 0.56 9.10
CA MET A 181 -20.88 -0.73 9.53
C MET A 181 -21.24 -0.68 11.02
N GLN A 182 -22.26 -1.43 11.43
CA GLN A 182 -22.70 -1.45 12.83
C GLN A 182 -21.77 -2.29 13.72
N GLU A 183 -21.10 -3.25 13.12
CA GLU A 183 -20.20 -4.19 13.79
C GLU A 183 -18.75 -3.92 13.34
N GLU A 184 -17.79 -4.25 14.21
CA GLU A 184 -16.37 -4.15 13.86
C GLU A 184 -15.97 -5.25 12.89
N VAL A 185 -15.22 -4.84 11.85
CA VAL A 185 -14.67 -5.77 10.85
C VAL A 185 -13.49 -6.51 11.47
N GLN A 186 -13.55 -7.84 11.46
CA GLN A 186 -12.46 -8.70 11.93
C GLN A 186 -11.51 -9.12 10.82
N ASP A 187 -12.05 -9.47 9.67
CA ASP A 187 -11.25 -9.89 8.52
C ASP A 187 -11.92 -9.44 7.22
N VAL A 188 -11.11 -9.26 6.20
CA VAL A 188 -11.55 -8.84 4.87
C VAL A 188 -10.92 -9.76 3.83
N ARG A 189 -11.71 -10.18 2.87
CA ARG A 189 -11.24 -10.95 1.71
C ARG A 189 -11.73 -10.30 0.44
N SER A 190 -10.85 -10.12 -0.53
CA SER A 190 -11.20 -9.61 -1.85
C SER A 190 -10.94 -10.65 -2.93
N SER A 191 -11.80 -10.68 -3.93
CA SER A 191 -11.61 -11.50 -5.13
C SER A 191 -12.36 -10.88 -6.31
N GLY A 192 -11.64 -10.49 -7.32
CA GLY A 192 -12.21 -9.77 -8.48
C GLY A 192 -12.93 -8.49 -8.03
N ASN A 193 -14.23 -8.40 -8.33
CA ASN A 193 -15.07 -7.24 -8.01
C ASN A 193 -15.82 -7.38 -6.67
N TYR A 194 -15.47 -8.36 -5.84
CA TYR A 194 -16.15 -8.64 -4.59
C TYR A 194 -15.23 -8.40 -3.39
N VAL A 195 -15.77 -7.81 -2.35
CA VAL A 195 -15.14 -7.70 -1.04
C VAL A 195 -16.09 -8.32 -0.02
N ALA A 196 -15.59 -9.29 0.73
CA ALA A 196 -16.34 -9.96 1.81
C ALA A 196 -15.79 -9.52 3.17
N PHE A 197 -16.68 -9.21 4.08
CA PHE A 197 -16.35 -8.83 5.46
C PHE A 197 -16.75 -9.95 6.41
N ILE A 198 -15.90 -10.19 7.40
CA ILE A 198 -16.18 -11.07 8.53
C ILE A 198 -16.31 -10.16 9.74
N PHE A 199 -17.44 -10.26 10.43
CA PHE A 199 -17.76 -9.51 11.65
C PHE A 199 -17.69 -10.42 12.87
N ASN A 200 -17.68 -9.81 14.06
CA ASN A 200 -17.77 -10.50 15.36
C ASN A 200 -19.13 -11.15 15.59
#